data_eee33fd9a8d33643eb9693031a8647c0
#
_entry.id   eee33fd9a8d33643eb9693031a8647c0
#
_cell.length_a   1.000
_cell.length_b   1.000
_cell.length_c   1.000
_cell.angle_alpha   90.00
_cell.angle_beta   90.00
_cell.angle_gamma   90.00
#
_symmetry.space_group_name_H-M   'P 1'
#
loop_
_entity.id
_entity.type
_entity.pdbx_description
1 polymer ?
#
loop_
_entity_poly.entity_id
_entity_poly.type
_entity_poly.pdbx_seq_one_letter_code
_entity_poly.pdbx_strand_id
1 'polypeptide(L)'
;MDAQVAVVPVGVRGAGFSQAWEDAHHVRLEHVVVSGSTIVGDEVVGDGGQTTPGRASSSKGVCGAADVLGGTDIDVTVARAADQVLIRPELPDPGQRRWDESSAVLANVVDGLTSPDEHIVLELGQVPWRDGGRGAAEAGDSWLERTTLVVNSRDAETQLTGLRGVVSTEGRAELMDADEMLRRDRELCEWAGELTGDDSFGQTPGAGAAGGLGMAVMARGGRVCTGTALLMEHAHTAATMDVADLVVTGCTELNFGTMGGEVVTTVTQLAAGHMVPVIVVAGSVTASSRELRQTGIEDAQALFEGEVLDPEAQLVAVDPQWITARTLPVARTWCW
;
A
#
# COMPACT_ATOMS: atom_id res chain seq x y z
N MET A 1 9.26 -37.43 -7.64
CA MET A 1 9.42 -36.23 -6.80
C MET A 1 8.15 -35.43 -7.02
N ASP A 2 7.46 -35.04 -5.96
CA ASP A 2 6.27 -34.22 -6.10
C ASP A 2 6.72 -32.78 -6.31
N ALA A 3 6.27 -32.12 -7.38
CA ALA A 3 6.57 -30.71 -7.66
C ALA A 3 6.03 -29.82 -6.56
N GLN A 4 6.83 -28.89 -6.08
CA GLN A 4 6.39 -27.89 -5.11
C GLN A 4 5.88 -26.65 -5.82
N VAL A 5 4.61 -26.34 -5.62
CA VAL A 5 3.93 -25.19 -6.24
C VAL A 5 3.66 -24.14 -5.17
N ALA A 6 4.21 -22.93 -5.38
CA ALA A 6 3.90 -21.77 -4.57
C ALA A 6 2.67 -21.05 -5.15
N VAL A 7 1.62 -20.89 -4.36
CA VAL A 7 0.43 -20.12 -4.73
C VAL A 7 0.49 -18.78 -4.02
N VAL A 8 0.56 -17.71 -4.81
CA VAL A 8 0.61 -16.35 -4.29
C VAL A 8 -0.78 -15.72 -4.41
N PRO A 9 -1.36 -15.22 -3.33
CA PRO A 9 -2.68 -14.64 -3.35
C PRO A 9 -2.75 -13.42 -4.27
N VAL A 10 -3.87 -13.31 -4.96
CA VAL A 10 -4.14 -12.18 -5.88
C VAL A 10 -4.58 -10.98 -5.04
N GLY A 11 -3.91 -9.84 -5.22
CA GLY A 11 -4.29 -8.59 -4.57
C GLY A 11 -5.62 -8.05 -5.09
N VAL A 12 -6.37 -7.42 -4.21
CA VAL A 12 -7.67 -6.81 -4.50
C VAL A 12 -7.50 -5.28 -4.48
N ARG A 13 -8.25 -4.55 -5.32
CA ARG A 13 -8.22 -3.09 -5.36
C ARG A 13 -8.87 -2.48 -4.11
N GLY A 14 -8.42 -1.29 -3.71
CA GLY A 14 -9.00 -0.52 -2.60
C GLY A 14 -8.67 -1.12 -1.23
N ALA A 15 -9.66 -1.41 -0.42
CA ALA A 15 -9.49 -2.00 0.92
C ALA A 15 -8.81 -3.40 0.93
N GLY A 16 -8.32 -3.86 -0.23
CA GLY A 16 -7.77 -5.20 -0.40
C GLY A 16 -6.53 -5.48 0.42
N PHE A 17 -5.67 -4.51 0.67
CA PHE A 17 -4.50 -4.72 1.54
C PHE A 17 -4.91 -4.94 2.99
N SER A 18 -5.78 -4.09 3.55
CA SER A 18 -6.28 -4.25 4.92
C SER A 18 -6.98 -5.60 5.10
N GLN A 19 -7.82 -6.03 4.14
CA GLN A 19 -8.47 -7.32 4.19
C GLN A 19 -7.47 -8.47 4.09
N ALA A 20 -6.50 -8.39 3.18
CA ALA A 20 -5.45 -9.39 3.05
C ALA A 20 -4.56 -9.46 4.31
N TRP A 21 -4.35 -8.34 4.99
CA TRP A 21 -3.67 -8.28 6.27
C TRP A 21 -4.48 -9.00 7.36
N GLU A 22 -5.79 -8.75 7.45
CA GLU A 22 -6.70 -9.44 8.37
C GLU A 22 -6.61 -10.95 8.19
N ASP A 23 -6.71 -11.42 6.94
CA ASP A 23 -6.64 -12.84 6.60
C ASP A 23 -5.28 -13.45 6.91
N ALA A 24 -4.18 -12.77 6.57
CA ALA A 24 -2.81 -13.26 6.77
C ALA A 24 -2.43 -13.38 8.24
N HIS A 25 -2.91 -12.49 9.08
CA HIS A 25 -2.58 -12.43 10.51
C HIS A 25 -3.67 -13.03 11.41
N HIS A 26 -4.82 -13.45 10.84
CA HIS A 26 -5.98 -13.95 11.58
C HIS A 26 -6.51 -12.99 12.65
N VAL A 27 -6.45 -11.71 12.36
CA VAL A 27 -6.93 -10.60 13.20
C VAL A 27 -8.21 -10.02 12.64
N ARG A 28 -8.88 -9.15 13.37
CA ARG A 28 -10.05 -8.43 12.87
C ARG A 28 -9.75 -6.96 12.68
N LEU A 29 -10.31 -6.38 11.64
CA LEU A 29 -10.31 -4.95 11.42
C LEU A 29 -11.28 -4.28 12.39
N GLU A 30 -10.82 -3.24 13.05
CA GLU A 30 -11.62 -2.37 13.90
C GLU A 30 -11.78 -1.01 13.22
N HIS A 31 -12.95 -0.42 13.32
CA HIS A 31 -13.21 0.94 12.86
C HIS A 31 -13.24 1.88 14.04
N VAL A 32 -12.46 2.94 13.96
CA VAL A 32 -12.30 3.92 15.03
C VAL A 32 -12.43 5.31 14.43
N VAL A 33 -13.16 6.19 15.11
CA VAL A 33 -13.26 7.60 14.72
C VAL A 33 -12.31 8.42 15.59
N VAL A 34 -11.41 9.17 14.96
CA VAL A 34 -10.50 10.09 15.61
C VAL A 34 -11.05 11.51 15.44
N SER A 35 -11.53 12.09 16.53
CA SER A 35 -12.13 13.42 16.58
C SER A 35 -11.24 14.36 17.39
N GLY A 36 -10.52 15.25 16.76
CA GLY A 36 -9.59 16.15 17.45
C GLY A 36 -8.55 15.38 18.28
N SER A 37 -8.66 15.47 19.61
CA SER A 37 -7.81 14.73 20.56
C SER A 37 -8.50 13.52 21.21
N THR A 38 -9.69 13.15 20.74
CA THR A 38 -10.51 12.08 21.37
C THR A 38 -10.69 10.92 20.39
N ILE A 39 -10.47 9.71 20.87
CA ILE A 39 -10.72 8.47 20.12
C ILE A 39 -12.06 7.92 20.58
N VAL A 40 -12.98 7.72 19.65
CA VAL A 40 -14.27 7.07 19.87
C VAL A 40 -14.28 5.77 19.07
N GLY A 41 -14.20 4.64 19.75
CA GLY A 41 -14.35 3.33 19.13
C GLY A 41 -15.80 2.91 19.06
N ASP A 42 -16.23 2.33 17.94
CA ASP A 42 -17.52 1.63 17.87
C ASP A 42 -17.45 0.35 18.70
N GLU A 43 -18.41 0.15 19.61
CA GLU A 43 -18.59 -1.12 20.30
C GLU A 43 -19.03 -2.18 19.25
N VAL A 44 -18.16 -3.15 18.99
CA VAL A 44 -18.56 -4.33 18.23
C VAL A 44 -19.56 -5.11 19.07
N VAL A 45 -20.84 -5.02 18.73
CA VAL A 45 -21.89 -5.88 19.29
C VAL A 45 -21.63 -7.31 18.81
N GLY A 46 -20.85 -8.06 19.56
CA GLY A 46 -20.74 -9.52 19.43
C GLY A 46 -22.02 -10.15 19.94
N ASP A 47 -22.68 -10.93 19.07
CA ASP A 47 -23.81 -11.78 19.45
C ASP A 47 -23.31 -12.83 20.45
N GLY A 48 -23.64 -12.66 21.74
CA GLY A 48 -23.31 -13.62 22.80
C GLY A 48 -22.73 -13.00 24.07
N GLY A 49 -23.56 -12.25 24.79
CA GLY A 49 -23.53 -11.94 26.20
C GLY A 49 -22.24 -12.13 27.01
N GLN A 50 -21.40 -11.10 27.05
CA GLN A 50 -20.76 -10.59 28.27
C GLN A 50 -19.95 -9.33 27.90
N THR A 51 -20.42 -8.17 28.31
CA THR A 51 -19.71 -6.90 28.22
C THR A 51 -18.53 -6.88 29.18
N THR A 52 -17.31 -6.88 28.65
CA THR A 52 -16.13 -6.41 29.39
C THR A 52 -15.88 -4.98 28.97
N PRO A 53 -15.84 -4.00 29.91
CA PRO A 53 -15.58 -2.62 29.56
C PRO A 53 -14.15 -2.47 29.06
N GLY A 54 -14.00 -2.08 27.79
CA GLY A 54 -12.73 -1.71 27.20
C GLY A 54 -12.13 -0.54 27.98
N ARG A 55 -10.89 -0.69 28.37
CA ARG A 55 -10.12 0.27 29.16
C ARG A 55 -9.90 1.54 28.34
N ALA A 56 -10.74 2.54 28.53
CA ALA A 56 -10.47 3.88 28.07
C ALA A 56 -9.18 4.37 28.77
N SER A 57 -8.08 4.46 28.03
CA SER A 57 -6.87 5.09 28.53
C SER A 57 -7.06 6.60 28.50
N SER A 58 -6.94 7.21 29.67
CA SER A 58 -7.07 8.65 29.89
C SER A 58 -6.08 9.43 29.01
N SER A 59 -6.62 10.35 28.21
CA SER A 59 -5.90 11.32 27.42
C SER A 59 -4.97 12.18 28.29
N LYS A 60 -3.67 12.15 27.99
CA LYS A 60 -2.79 13.29 28.29
C LYS A 60 -3.10 14.37 27.25
N GLY A 61 -3.64 15.49 27.72
CA GLY A 61 -3.96 16.62 26.87
C GLY A 61 -2.72 17.14 26.15
N VAL A 62 -2.74 17.06 24.82
CA VAL A 62 -1.89 17.82 23.95
C VAL A 62 -2.71 18.99 23.42
N CYS A 63 -2.29 20.17 23.82
CA CYS A 63 -2.90 21.43 23.41
C CYS A 63 -2.53 21.68 21.93
N GLY A 64 -3.52 21.88 21.05
CA GLY A 64 -3.27 22.48 19.74
C GLY A 64 -3.78 21.76 18.48
N ALA A 65 -4.37 20.56 18.59
CA ALA A 65 -4.77 19.79 17.41
C ALA A 65 -6.12 20.20 16.77
N ALA A 66 -6.94 20.96 17.44
CA ALA A 66 -8.30 21.31 16.98
C ALA A 66 -8.35 22.26 15.77
N ASP A 67 -7.23 22.90 15.40
CA ASP A 67 -7.18 23.89 14.32
C ASP A 67 -6.72 23.32 12.95
N VAL A 68 -6.11 22.12 12.92
CA VAL A 68 -5.41 21.62 11.71
C VAL A 68 -6.35 21.05 10.67
N LEU A 69 -7.52 20.52 11.07
CA LEU A 69 -8.55 20.03 10.12
C LEU A 69 -9.93 20.65 10.31
N GLY A 70 -10.03 21.81 10.96
CA GLY A 70 -11.34 22.48 11.12
C GLY A 70 -12.39 21.65 11.87
N GLY A 71 -11.98 20.75 12.77
CA GLY A 71 -12.88 19.92 13.56
C GLY A 71 -13.46 18.71 12.82
N THR A 72 -12.84 18.26 11.74
CA THR A 72 -13.31 17.08 10.97
C THR A 72 -12.90 15.80 11.67
N ASP A 73 -13.85 14.92 11.90
CA ASP A 73 -13.60 13.55 12.36
C ASP A 73 -12.93 12.73 11.27
N ILE A 74 -11.97 11.88 11.63
CA ILE A 74 -11.30 10.96 10.71
C ILE A 74 -11.68 9.53 11.07
N ASP A 75 -12.30 8.83 10.13
CA ASP A 75 -12.53 7.39 10.25
C ASP A 75 -11.20 6.66 10.02
N VAL A 76 -10.87 5.72 10.91
CA VAL A 76 -9.62 4.96 10.84
C VAL A 76 -9.92 3.47 10.95
N THR A 77 -9.42 2.71 10.01
CA THR A 77 -9.39 1.24 10.11
C THR A 77 -8.11 0.82 10.82
N VAL A 78 -8.24 0.01 11.86
CA VAL A 78 -7.13 -0.45 12.71
C VAL A 78 -7.15 -1.96 12.83
N ALA A 79 -5.99 -2.60 12.76
CA ALA A 79 -5.82 -4.01 13.11
C ALA A 79 -4.49 -4.22 13.85
N ARG A 80 -4.48 -5.10 14.84
CA ARG A 80 -3.28 -5.42 15.62
C ARG A 80 -2.89 -6.87 15.45
N ALA A 81 -1.63 -7.11 15.12
CA ALA A 81 -1.05 -8.43 14.97
C ALA A 81 0.31 -8.47 15.67
N ALA A 82 0.40 -9.21 16.75
CA ALA A 82 1.61 -9.31 17.59
C ALA A 82 2.13 -7.93 18.04
N ASP A 83 3.27 -7.49 17.53
CA ASP A 83 3.94 -6.22 17.81
C ASP A 83 3.69 -5.16 16.72
N GLN A 84 2.76 -5.43 15.80
CA GLN A 84 2.44 -4.54 14.68
C GLN A 84 1.02 -4.00 14.78
N VAL A 85 0.84 -2.76 14.37
CA VAL A 85 -0.46 -2.14 14.22
C VAL A 85 -0.63 -1.60 12.80
N LEU A 86 -1.65 -2.09 12.10
CA LEU A 86 -2.10 -1.52 10.83
C LEU A 86 -3.02 -0.34 11.12
N ILE A 87 -2.75 0.79 10.47
CA ILE A 87 -3.55 2.02 10.54
C ILE A 87 -3.84 2.47 9.12
N ARG A 88 -5.12 2.64 8.81
CA ARG A 88 -5.59 3.18 7.55
C ARG A 88 -6.62 4.28 7.81
N PRO A 89 -6.22 5.56 7.76
CA PRO A 89 -7.15 6.67 7.89
C PRO A 89 -7.89 6.93 6.57
N GLU A 90 -9.17 7.23 6.65
CA GLU A 90 -9.98 7.74 5.55
C GLU A 90 -9.83 9.26 5.50
N LEU A 91 -8.92 9.73 4.66
CA LEU A 91 -8.60 11.15 4.56
C LEU A 91 -9.52 11.86 3.55
N PRO A 92 -9.96 13.10 3.85
CA PRO A 92 -10.80 13.83 2.93
C PRO A 92 -10.06 14.21 1.64
N ASP A 93 -10.77 14.26 0.53
CA ASP A 93 -10.22 14.81 -0.72
C ASP A 93 -10.10 16.33 -0.60
N PRO A 94 -8.90 16.91 -0.64
CA PRO A 94 -8.66 18.34 -0.48
C PRO A 94 -9.04 19.15 -1.73
N GLY A 95 -9.33 18.47 -2.86
CA GLY A 95 -9.48 19.14 -4.13
C GLY A 95 -8.22 19.91 -4.51
N GLN A 96 -8.37 21.23 -4.79
CA GLN A 96 -7.25 22.09 -5.21
C GLN A 96 -6.37 22.61 -4.05
N ARG A 97 -6.78 22.45 -2.78
CA ARG A 97 -6.04 23.00 -1.63
C ARG A 97 -4.92 22.12 -1.10
N ARG A 98 -4.63 20.99 -1.74
CA ARG A 98 -3.60 20.03 -1.30
C ARG A 98 -2.19 20.61 -1.09
N TRP A 99 -1.88 21.71 -1.75
CA TRP A 99 -0.58 22.37 -1.64
C TRP A 99 -0.41 23.24 -0.38
N ASP A 100 -1.50 23.52 0.31
CA ASP A 100 -1.54 24.35 1.50
C ASP A 100 -1.90 23.56 2.78
N GLU A 101 -2.22 22.27 2.62
CA GLU A 101 -2.56 21.38 3.72
C GLU A 101 -1.30 20.72 4.32
N SER A 102 -1.38 20.31 5.58
CA SER A 102 -0.27 19.76 6.34
C SER A 102 -0.48 18.31 6.72
N SER A 103 0.59 17.52 6.68
CA SER A 103 0.62 16.13 7.15
C SER A 103 0.59 15.99 8.69
N ALA A 104 0.60 17.09 9.45
CA ALA A 104 0.60 17.08 10.92
C ALA A 104 -0.58 16.29 11.54
N VAL A 105 -1.70 16.22 10.82
CA VAL A 105 -2.86 15.44 11.24
C VAL A 105 -2.54 13.97 11.54
N LEU A 106 -1.58 13.38 10.80
CA LEU A 106 -1.20 11.98 11.00
C LEU A 106 -0.54 11.73 12.35
N ALA A 107 0.24 12.68 12.86
CA ALA A 107 0.88 12.53 14.17
C ALA A 107 -0.18 12.30 15.26
N ASN A 108 -1.28 13.06 15.23
CA ASN A 108 -2.36 12.90 16.20
C ASN A 108 -3.09 11.55 16.06
N VAL A 109 -3.32 11.10 14.80
CA VAL A 109 -3.94 9.78 14.55
C VAL A 109 -3.06 8.67 15.07
N VAL A 110 -1.76 8.72 14.76
CA VAL A 110 -0.81 7.67 15.15
C VAL A 110 -0.57 7.66 16.65
N ASP A 111 -0.28 8.80 17.27
CA ASP A 111 -0.03 8.90 18.72
C ASP A 111 -1.22 8.43 19.56
N GLY A 112 -2.43 8.69 19.07
CA GLY A 112 -3.66 8.23 19.74
C GLY A 112 -3.89 6.72 19.64
N LEU A 113 -3.39 6.07 18.62
CA LEU A 113 -3.70 4.67 18.27
C LEU A 113 -2.55 3.69 18.56
N THR A 114 -1.33 4.16 18.82
CA THR A 114 -0.14 3.30 18.94
C THR A 114 0.56 3.41 20.28
N SER A 115 1.24 2.34 20.66
CA SER A 115 2.18 2.30 21.77
C SER A 115 3.62 2.47 21.28
N PRO A 116 4.56 2.97 22.12
CA PRO A 116 5.95 3.18 21.70
C PRO A 116 6.67 1.94 21.18
N ASP A 117 6.25 0.76 21.61
CA ASP A 117 6.88 -0.52 21.27
C ASP A 117 6.26 -1.18 20.03
N GLU A 118 5.15 -0.65 19.49
CA GLU A 118 4.49 -1.20 18.32
C GLU A 118 5.14 -0.71 17.01
N HIS A 119 5.34 -1.61 16.06
CA HIS A 119 5.69 -1.27 14.69
C HIS A 119 4.42 -0.85 13.93
N ILE A 120 4.50 0.24 13.19
CA ILE A 120 3.35 0.85 12.54
C ILE A 120 3.34 0.48 11.06
N VAL A 121 2.26 -0.13 10.61
CA VAL A 121 1.97 -0.33 9.19
C VAL A 121 0.93 0.72 8.79
N LEU A 122 1.37 1.80 8.16
CA LEU A 122 0.51 2.92 7.78
C LEU A 122 0.12 2.80 6.31
N GLU A 123 -1.12 2.41 6.03
CA GLU A 123 -1.66 2.33 4.67
C GLU A 123 -2.25 3.68 4.26
N LEU A 124 -1.68 4.28 3.22
CA LEU A 124 -2.16 5.55 2.67
C LEU A 124 -2.41 5.43 1.16
N GLY A 125 -3.57 5.95 0.76
CA GLY A 125 -3.91 6.19 -0.63
C GLY A 125 -3.61 7.64 -1.04
N GLN A 126 -4.62 8.30 -1.60
CA GLN A 126 -4.54 9.73 -1.86
C GLN A 126 -4.58 10.53 -0.57
N VAL A 127 -3.71 11.51 -0.46
CA VAL A 127 -3.59 12.36 0.74
C VAL A 127 -3.85 13.83 0.42
N PRO A 128 -4.37 14.60 1.40
CA PRO A 128 -4.75 15.99 1.19
C PRO A 128 -3.60 17.01 1.28
N TRP A 129 -2.36 16.60 1.39
CA TRP A 129 -1.20 17.48 1.54
C TRP A 129 -0.11 17.24 0.50
N ARG A 130 0.79 18.24 0.36
CA ARG A 130 2.02 18.18 -0.45
C ARG A 130 3.17 18.89 0.26
N ASP A 131 3.26 18.72 1.58
CA ASP A 131 4.21 19.43 2.46
C ASP A 131 5.55 18.69 2.65
N GLY A 132 5.76 17.58 1.92
CA GLY A 132 6.99 16.78 2.05
C GLY A 132 7.09 16.01 3.37
N GLY A 133 5.96 15.79 4.07
CA GLY A 133 5.95 15.16 5.39
C GLY A 133 6.44 16.08 6.51
N ARG A 134 6.59 17.39 6.23
CA ARG A 134 7.08 18.38 7.20
C ARG A 134 6.20 18.45 8.44
N GLY A 135 4.88 18.57 8.24
CA GLY A 135 3.94 18.66 9.35
C GLY A 135 3.99 17.43 10.27
N ALA A 136 4.10 16.25 9.69
CA ALA A 136 4.21 15.00 10.45
C ALA A 136 5.52 14.95 11.27
N ALA A 137 6.65 15.35 10.68
CA ALA A 137 7.93 15.37 11.36
C ALA A 137 8.03 16.43 12.46
N GLU A 138 7.44 17.62 12.26
CA GLU A 138 7.42 18.71 13.25
C GLU A 138 6.46 18.43 14.42
N ALA A 139 5.35 17.72 14.18
CA ALA A 139 4.38 17.37 15.22
C ALA A 139 4.88 16.26 16.16
N GLY A 140 5.84 15.44 15.73
CA GLY A 140 6.47 14.39 16.52
C GLY A 140 7.03 13.30 15.62
N ASP A 141 8.32 13.07 15.64
CA ASP A 141 9.02 12.21 14.68
C ASP A 141 9.30 10.80 15.18
N SER A 142 9.09 10.50 16.47
CA SER A 142 9.41 9.19 17.07
C SER A 142 8.63 8.01 16.48
N TRP A 143 7.48 8.24 15.89
CA TRP A 143 6.69 7.21 15.24
C TRP A 143 7.16 6.92 13.82
N LEU A 144 7.81 7.88 13.15
CA LEU A 144 8.28 7.74 11.76
C LEU A 144 9.31 6.62 11.62
N GLU A 145 10.23 6.47 12.57
CA GLU A 145 11.26 5.42 12.56
C GLU A 145 10.68 4.01 12.63
N ARG A 146 9.51 3.86 13.28
CA ARG A 146 8.80 2.59 13.46
C ARG A 146 7.77 2.33 12.38
N THR A 147 7.71 3.17 11.34
CA THR A 147 6.67 3.13 10.32
C THR A 147 7.13 2.41 9.05
N THR A 148 6.32 1.44 8.63
CA THR A 148 6.26 0.96 7.25
C THR A 148 5.10 1.66 6.56
N LEU A 149 5.42 2.61 5.67
CA LEU A 149 4.42 3.30 4.85
C LEU A 149 4.06 2.44 3.66
N VAL A 150 2.81 2.01 3.62
CA VAL A 150 2.26 1.17 2.55
C VAL A 150 1.49 2.04 1.57
N VAL A 151 1.91 2.01 0.32
CA VAL A 151 1.34 2.80 -0.77
C VAL A 151 1.18 1.93 -2.03
N ASN A 152 0.53 2.44 -3.06
CA ASN A 152 0.49 1.74 -4.35
C ASN A 152 1.86 1.76 -5.05
N SER A 153 2.03 0.91 -6.05
CA SER A 153 3.32 0.74 -6.76
C SER A 153 3.82 2.02 -7.44
N ARG A 154 2.92 2.87 -7.93
CA ARG A 154 3.30 4.14 -8.54
C ARG A 154 3.87 5.11 -7.48
N ASP A 155 3.21 5.22 -6.34
CA ASP A 155 3.64 6.12 -5.27
C ASP A 155 4.93 5.63 -4.62
N ALA A 156 5.16 4.31 -4.54
CA ALA A 156 6.40 3.72 -4.05
C ALA A 156 7.64 4.10 -4.90
N GLU A 157 7.45 4.46 -6.17
CA GLU A 157 8.50 4.91 -7.08
C GLU A 157 8.55 6.44 -7.27
N THR A 158 7.58 7.16 -6.68
CA THR A 158 7.48 8.63 -6.88
C THR A 158 8.58 9.35 -6.11
N GLN A 159 9.27 10.25 -6.80
CA GLN A 159 10.23 11.19 -6.19
C GLN A 159 9.49 12.40 -5.61
N LEU A 160 10.04 13.03 -4.57
CA LEU A 160 9.49 14.27 -4.03
C LEU A 160 9.91 15.49 -4.86
N THR A 161 11.17 15.57 -5.23
CA THR A 161 11.78 16.74 -5.87
C THR A 161 12.34 16.44 -7.26
N GLY A 162 12.62 17.51 -8.02
CA GLY A 162 13.20 17.44 -9.36
C GLY A 162 12.18 17.22 -10.48
N LEU A 163 12.68 16.91 -11.69
CA LEU A 163 11.83 16.82 -12.89
C LEU A 163 10.78 15.71 -12.86
N ARG A 164 10.98 14.70 -12.06
CA ARG A 164 10.05 13.57 -11.81
C ARG A 164 9.37 13.67 -10.45
N GLY A 165 9.62 14.75 -9.73
CA GLY A 165 9.06 14.98 -8.40
C GLY A 165 7.57 15.31 -8.43
N VAL A 166 6.97 15.25 -7.24
CA VAL A 166 5.54 15.53 -7.02
C VAL A 166 5.15 16.89 -7.60
N VAL A 167 5.93 17.96 -7.32
CA VAL A 167 5.64 19.32 -7.81
C VAL A 167 5.63 19.35 -9.34
N SER A 168 6.64 18.75 -9.98
CA SER A 168 6.76 18.77 -11.44
C SER A 168 5.69 17.95 -12.14
N THR A 169 5.23 16.85 -11.54
CA THR A 169 4.24 15.95 -12.16
C THR A 169 2.82 16.43 -11.91
N GLU A 170 2.45 16.71 -10.67
CA GLU A 170 1.11 17.13 -10.29
C GLU A 170 0.86 18.59 -10.61
N GLY A 171 1.85 19.50 -10.40
CA GLY A 171 1.72 20.89 -10.73
C GLY A 171 1.46 21.14 -12.22
N ARG A 172 2.09 20.35 -13.12
CA ARG A 172 1.77 20.40 -14.55
C ARG A 172 0.35 19.90 -14.85
N ALA A 173 -0.09 18.84 -14.19
CA ALA A 173 -1.44 18.31 -14.37
C ALA A 173 -2.51 19.32 -13.90
N GLU A 174 -2.20 20.12 -12.89
CA GLU A 174 -3.06 21.17 -12.32
C GLU A 174 -2.88 22.54 -12.97
N LEU A 175 -2.03 22.65 -14.00
CA LEU A 175 -1.71 23.90 -14.70
C LEU A 175 -1.13 24.98 -13.78
N MET A 176 -0.35 24.57 -12.76
CA MET A 176 0.36 25.48 -11.87
C MET A 176 1.37 26.33 -12.64
N ASP A 177 1.56 27.60 -12.25
CA ASP A 177 2.55 28.47 -12.84
C ASP A 177 3.99 27.96 -12.67
N ALA A 178 4.83 28.18 -13.67
CA ALA A 178 6.19 27.66 -13.68
C ALA A 178 7.06 28.21 -12.53
N ASP A 179 6.90 29.51 -12.21
CA ASP A 179 7.65 30.15 -11.12
C ASP A 179 7.21 29.57 -9.76
N GLU A 180 5.91 29.30 -9.60
CA GLU A 180 5.36 28.64 -8.41
C GLU A 180 5.87 27.21 -8.27
N MET A 181 5.89 26.41 -9.36
CA MET A 181 6.47 25.06 -9.35
C MET A 181 7.94 25.10 -8.93
N LEU A 182 8.74 26.02 -9.48
CA LEU A 182 10.16 26.15 -9.13
C LEU A 182 10.36 26.57 -7.67
N ARG A 183 9.50 27.43 -7.15
CA ARG A 183 9.55 27.86 -5.75
C ARG A 183 9.25 26.68 -4.81
N ARG A 184 8.16 25.95 -5.05
CA ARG A 184 7.75 24.81 -4.24
C ARG A 184 8.77 23.66 -4.30
N ASP A 185 9.30 23.35 -5.48
CA ASP A 185 10.35 22.33 -5.63
C ASP A 185 11.61 22.68 -4.83
N ARG A 186 12.02 23.96 -4.86
CA ARG A 186 13.15 24.44 -4.06
C ARG A 186 12.90 24.33 -2.56
N GLU A 187 11.71 24.74 -2.09
CA GLU A 187 11.33 24.62 -0.66
C GLU A 187 11.36 23.17 -0.18
N LEU A 188 10.95 22.21 -1.02
CA LEU A 188 11.04 20.78 -0.70
C LEU A 188 12.48 20.24 -0.75
N CYS A 189 13.34 20.75 -1.67
CA CYS A 189 14.77 20.41 -1.65
C CYS A 189 15.46 20.93 -0.38
N GLU A 190 15.21 22.20 0.00
CA GLU A 190 15.72 22.78 1.24
C GLU A 190 15.27 21.97 2.46
N TRP A 191 13.99 21.60 2.50
CA TRP A 191 13.44 20.73 3.56
C TRP A 191 14.13 19.35 3.60
N ALA A 192 14.38 18.73 2.44
CA ALA A 192 15.11 17.47 2.38
C ALA A 192 16.52 17.61 2.98
N GLY A 193 17.23 18.71 2.65
CA GLY A 193 18.53 19.02 3.21
C GLY A 193 18.52 19.29 4.72
N GLU A 194 17.52 20.03 5.22
CA GLU A 194 17.33 20.26 6.65
C GLU A 194 17.11 18.97 7.43
N LEU A 195 16.30 18.05 6.86
CA LEU A 195 15.93 16.82 7.53
C LEU A 195 17.02 15.73 7.50
N THR A 196 17.78 15.65 6.40
CA THR A 196 18.71 14.54 6.12
C THR A 196 20.18 14.95 6.02
N GLY A 197 20.46 16.23 5.82
CA GLY A 197 21.79 16.74 5.45
C GLY A 197 22.13 16.56 3.95
N ASP A 198 21.18 16.10 3.13
CA ASP A 198 21.34 15.83 1.69
C ASP A 198 20.15 16.38 0.90
N ASP A 199 20.34 17.48 0.18
CA ASP A 199 19.32 18.12 -0.64
C ASP A 199 18.80 17.21 -1.78
N SER A 200 19.58 16.19 -2.16
CA SER A 200 19.18 15.22 -3.19
C SER A 200 18.32 14.06 -2.67
N PHE A 201 18.17 13.93 -1.36
CA PHE A 201 17.41 12.82 -0.76
C PHE A 201 15.96 12.76 -1.24
N GLY A 202 15.34 13.92 -1.53
CA GLY A 202 14.01 14.00 -2.12
C GLY A 202 13.86 13.36 -3.51
N GLN A 203 14.98 13.03 -4.20
CA GLN A 203 14.98 12.32 -5.47
C GLN A 203 15.03 10.79 -5.32
N THR A 204 15.08 10.29 -4.09
CA THR A 204 15.02 8.84 -3.81
C THR A 204 13.61 8.33 -4.18
N PRO A 205 13.50 7.15 -4.85
CA PRO A 205 12.21 6.51 -5.06
C PRO A 205 11.45 6.33 -3.74
N GLY A 206 10.16 6.63 -3.76
CA GLY A 206 9.32 6.62 -2.57
C GLY A 206 9.35 7.90 -1.73
N ALA A 207 10.30 8.82 -1.95
CA ALA A 207 10.34 10.08 -1.20
C ALA A 207 9.10 10.94 -1.44
N GLY A 208 8.49 10.87 -2.62
CA GLY A 208 7.24 11.55 -2.97
C GLY A 208 5.97 10.84 -2.51
N ALA A 209 6.08 9.61 -2.00
CA ALA A 209 4.93 8.82 -1.57
C ALA A 209 4.08 9.58 -0.54
N ALA A 210 2.76 9.46 -0.67
CA ALA A 210 1.80 10.12 0.22
C ALA A 210 2.11 11.61 0.42
N GLY A 211 2.29 12.36 -0.69
CA GLY A 211 2.53 13.80 -0.66
C GLY A 211 3.86 14.21 -0.04
N GLY A 212 4.84 13.29 -0.04
CA GLY A 212 6.18 13.47 0.49
C GLY A 212 6.37 12.95 1.92
N LEU A 213 5.34 12.38 2.54
CA LEU A 213 5.49 11.70 3.84
C LEU A 213 6.56 10.59 3.77
N GLY A 214 6.67 9.92 2.60
CA GLY A 214 7.69 8.89 2.36
C GLY A 214 9.10 9.38 2.62
N MET A 215 9.43 10.64 2.27
CA MET A 215 10.72 11.24 2.58
C MET A 215 10.94 11.33 4.10
N ALA A 216 9.98 11.83 4.86
CA ALA A 216 10.10 11.97 6.31
C ALA A 216 10.24 10.61 6.99
N VAL A 217 9.45 9.60 6.57
CA VAL A 217 9.54 8.22 7.06
C VAL A 217 10.94 7.64 6.81
N MET A 218 11.42 7.68 5.56
CA MET A 218 12.74 7.13 5.22
C MET A 218 13.88 7.87 5.90
N ALA A 219 13.80 9.19 6.03
CA ALA A 219 14.80 10.01 6.72
C ALA A 219 14.95 9.67 8.21
N ARG A 220 13.90 9.13 8.83
CA ARG A 220 13.90 8.68 10.23
C ARG A 220 14.18 7.19 10.40
N GLY A 221 14.44 6.45 9.33
CA GLY A 221 14.76 5.02 9.39
C GLY A 221 13.57 4.08 9.17
N GLY A 222 12.37 4.61 8.96
CA GLY A 222 11.23 3.86 8.47
C GLY A 222 11.37 3.48 7.00
N ARG A 223 10.39 2.81 6.44
CA ARG A 223 10.44 2.37 5.03
C ARG A 223 9.14 2.63 4.28
N VAL A 224 9.27 2.70 2.97
CA VAL A 224 8.14 2.78 2.02
C VAL A 224 8.11 1.50 1.21
N CYS A 225 6.94 0.89 1.08
CA CYS A 225 6.77 -0.31 0.26
C CYS A 225 5.33 -0.41 -0.28
N THR A 226 5.11 -1.38 -1.18
CA THR A 226 3.76 -1.73 -1.60
C THR A 226 3.16 -2.77 -0.67
N GLY A 227 1.81 -2.81 -0.61
CA GLY A 227 1.11 -3.82 0.20
C GLY A 227 1.43 -5.24 -0.23
N THR A 228 1.55 -5.46 -1.53
CA THR A 228 1.94 -6.77 -2.09
C THR A 228 3.33 -7.20 -1.62
N ALA A 229 4.32 -6.29 -1.66
CA ALA A 229 5.68 -6.61 -1.21
C ALA A 229 5.73 -6.94 0.29
N LEU A 230 5.01 -6.16 1.11
CA LEU A 230 4.94 -6.39 2.55
C LEU A 230 4.28 -7.74 2.90
N LEU A 231 3.16 -8.08 2.25
CA LEU A 231 2.50 -9.36 2.48
C LEU A 231 3.35 -10.56 2.02
N MET A 232 4.07 -10.43 0.92
CA MET A 232 5.00 -11.46 0.46
C MET A 232 6.18 -11.66 1.42
N GLU A 233 6.67 -10.58 2.03
CA GLU A 233 7.70 -10.64 3.07
C GLU A 233 7.17 -11.37 4.30
N HIS A 234 6.00 -11.02 4.80
CA HIS A 234 5.36 -11.66 5.96
C HIS A 234 5.04 -13.14 5.71
N ALA A 235 4.65 -13.48 4.48
CA ALA A 235 4.40 -14.87 4.07
C ALA A 235 5.71 -15.66 3.81
N HIS A 236 6.88 -15.06 3.99
CA HIS A 236 8.18 -15.67 3.66
C HIS A 236 8.23 -16.24 2.24
N THR A 237 7.60 -15.54 1.28
CA THR A 237 7.42 -16.02 -0.10
C THR A 237 8.78 -16.29 -0.79
N ALA A 238 9.79 -15.46 -0.53
CA ALA A 238 11.14 -15.68 -1.06
C ALA A 238 11.72 -17.04 -0.64
N ALA A 239 11.62 -17.39 0.66
CA ALA A 239 12.10 -18.68 1.15
C ALA A 239 11.28 -19.86 0.58
N THR A 240 10.01 -19.66 0.30
CA THR A 240 9.17 -20.65 -0.38
C THR A 240 9.59 -20.81 -1.84
N MET A 241 9.95 -19.74 -2.52
CA MET A 241 10.44 -19.78 -3.92
C MET A 241 11.80 -20.48 -4.05
N ASP A 242 12.65 -20.44 -3.03
CA ASP A 242 13.94 -21.16 -3.04
C ASP A 242 13.79 -22.69 -3.21
N VAL A 243 12.63 -23.23 -2.84
CA VAL A 243 12.35 -24.67 -2.92
C VAL A 243 11.22 -25.02 -3.88
N ALA A 244 10.63 -24.02 -4.53
CA ALA A 244 9.54 -24.22 -5.47
C ALA A 244 10.08 -24.52 -6.88
N ASP A 245 9.43 -25.45 -7.57
CA ASP A 245 9.69 -25.75 -8.98
C ASP A 245 8.86 -24.88 -9.93
N LEU A 246 7.78 -24.30 -9.44
CA LEU A 246 6.81 -23.51 -10.18
C LEU A 246 6.09 -22.52 -9.26
N VAL A 247 5.88 -21.30 -9.76
CA VAL A 247 5.01 -20.31 -9.13
C VAL A 247 3.74 -20.14 -9.97
N VAL A 248 2.58 -20.19 -9.29
CA VAL A 248 1.29 -19.89 -9.92
C VAL A 248 0.70 -18.64 -9.27
N THR A 249 0.36 -17.67 -10.09
CA THR A 249 -0.33 -16.44 -9.65
C THR A 249 -1.53 -16.16 -10.55
N GLY A 250 -2.29 -15.12 -10.26
CA GLY A 250 -3.46 -14.80 -11.07
C GLY A 250 -3.85 -13.33 -11.04
N CYS A 251 -4.70 -12.96 -11.98
CA CYS A 251 -5.28 -11.63 -12.10
C CYS A 251 -6.62 -11.69 -12.84
N THR A 252 -7.37 -10.59 -12.82
CA THR A 252 -8.62 -10.51 -13.57
C THR A 252 -8.36 -10.45 -15.06
N GLU A 253 -7.42 -9.62 -15.49
CA GLU A 253 -7.05 -9.41 -16.90
C GLU A 253 -5.53 -9.33 -17.05
N LEU A 254 -4.99 -10.08 -18.01
CA LEU A 254 -3.59 -10.05 -18.39
C LEU A 254 -3.45 -9.45 -19.80
N ASN A 255 -3.19 -8.15 -19.85
CA ASN A 255 -3.02 -7.39 -21.08
C ASN A 255 -1.65 -6.71 -21.14
N PHE A 256 -1.27 -6.19 -22.31
CA PHE A 256 0.01 -5.50 -22.51
C PHE A 256 0.17 -4.26 -21.61
N GLY A 257 -0.91 -3.52 -21.33
CA GLY A 257 -0.85 -2.24 -20.60
C GLY A 257 -0.60 -2.39 -19.11
N THR A 258 -1.14 -3.44 -18.49
CA THR A 258 -1.06 -3.65 -17.05
C THR A 258 -0.25 -4.86 -16.64
N MET A 259 0.01 -5.80 -17.58
CA MET A 259 0.68 -7.07 -17.33
C MET A 259 0.19 -7.80 -16.07
N GLY A 260 -1.14 -7.77 -15.85
CA GLY A 260 -1.79 -8.39 -14.71
C GLY A 260 -1.77 -7.58 -13.41
N GLY A 261 -1.16 -6.39 -13.44
CA GLY A 261 -1.12 -5.48 -12.28
C GLY A 261 0.02 -5.78 -11.29
N GLU A 262 -0.05 -5.11 -10.13
CA GLU A 262 1.02 -5.09 -9.14
C GLU A 262 1.40 -6.49 -8.63
N VAL A 263 0.41 -7.32 -8.29
CA VAL A 263 0.67 -8.66 -7.74
C VAL A 263 1.45 -9.51 -8.73
N VAL A 264 1.00 -9.59 -9.99
CA VAL A 264 1.68 -10.39 -11.02
C VAL A 264 3.08 -9.85 -11.26
N THR A 265 3.25 -8.53 -11.34
CA THR A 265 4.56 -7.90 -11.55
C THR A 265 5.51 -8.18 -10.39
N THR A 266 5.07 -8.03 -9.14
CA THR A 266 5.90 -8.29 -7.95
C THR A 266 6.28 -9.77 -7.86
N VAL A 267 5.32 -10.68 -8.10
CA VAL A 267 5.57 -12.13 -8.09
C VAL A 267 6.58 -12.53 -9.17
N THR A 268 6.43 -12.02 -10.39
CA THR A 268 7.37 -12.35 -11.48
C THR A 268 8.77 -11.81 -11.24
N GLN A 269 8.89 -10.60 -10.69
CA GLN A 269 10.19 -10.03 -10.31
C GLN A 269 10.87 -10.86 -9.21
N LEU A 270 10.12 -11.24 -8.18
CA LEU A 270 10.64 -12.07 -7.09
C LEU A 270 11.07 -13.45 -7.62
N ALA A 271 10.21 -14.12 -8.37
CA ALA A 271 10.48 -15.43 -8.97
C ALA A 271 11.70 -15.42 -9.91
N ALA A 272 11.89 -14.35 -10.68
CA ALA A 272 13.07 -14.18 -11.53
C ALA A 272 14.38 -14.17 -10.72
N GLY A 273 14.37 -13.56 -9.51
CA GLY A 273 15.52 -13.59 -8.59
C GLY A 273 15.88 -15.00 -8.10
N HIS A 274 14.91 -15.90 -8.06
CA HIS A 274 15.04 -17.30 -7.63
C HIS A 274 15.09 -18.29 -8.82
N MET A 275 15.01 -17.78 -10.05
CA MET A 275 15.00 -18.59 -11.29
C MET A 275 13.85 -19.61 -11.36
N VAL A 276 12.71 -19.28 -10.78
CA VAL A 276 11.51 -20.13 -10.78
C VAL A 276 10.54 -19.66 -11.87
N PRO A 277 10.03 -20.55 -12.73
CA PRO A 277 9.06 -20.19 -13.76
C PRO A 277 7.72 -19.76 -13.16
N VAL A 278 7.06 -18.81 -13.81
CA VAL A 278 5.76 -18.28 -13.37
C VAL A 278 4.69 -18.57 -14.39
N ILE A 279 3.57 -19.12 -13.94
CA ILE A 279 2.33 -19.28 -14.70
C ILE A 279 1.27 -18.34 -14.14
N VAL A 280 0.57 -17.65 -15.04
CA VAL A 280 -0.53 -16.76 -14.66
C VAL A 280 -1.86 -17.39 -15.07
N VAL A 281 -2.81 -17.44 -14.12
CA VAL A 281 -4.20 -17.79 -14.38
C VAL A 281 -5.01 -16.51 -14.34
N ALA A 282 -5.55 -16.10 -15.48
CA ALA A 282 -6.27 -14.84 -15.58
C ALA A 282 -7.72 -15.05 -16.04
N GLY A 283 -8.61 -14.13 -15.68
CA GLY A 283 -9.96 -14.12 -16.23
C GLY A 283 -9.90 -14.04 -17.76
N SER A 284 -9.16 -13.08 -18.31
CA SER A 284 -8.86 -12.98 -19.74
C SER A 284 -7.38 -12.73 -19.99
N VAL A 285 -6.87 -13.22 -21.14
CA VAL A 285 -5.49 -13.04 -21.59
C VAL A 285 -5.51 -12.47 -22.99
N THR A 286 -5.03 -11.23 -23.13
CA THR A 286 -4.87 -10.55 -24.43
C THR A 286 -3.40 -10.26 -24.74
N ALA A 287 -2.49 -10.46 -23.79
CA ALA A 287 -1.05 -10.37 -24.00
C ALA A 287 -0.55 -11.53 -24.86
N SER A 288 0.35 -11.24 -25.81
CA SER A 288 0.96 -12.25 -26.65
C SER A 288 2.04 -13.05 -25.89
N SER A 289 2.33 -14.28 -26.32
CA SER A 289 3.39 -15.11 -25.73
C SER A 289 4.77 -14.44 -25.71
N ARG A 290 5.03 -13.51 -26.65
CA ARG A 290 6.28 -12.75 -26.68
C ARG A 290 6.32 -11.72 -25.55
N GLU A 291 5.22 -11.03 -25.31
CA GLU A 291 5.08 -10.02 -24.23
C GLU A 291 5.18 -10.70 -22.86
N LEU A 292 4.52 -11.85 -22.68
CA LEU A 292 4.60 -12.65 -21.47
C LEU A 292 6.05 -13.00 -21.10
N ARG A 293 6.82 -13.53 -22.07
CA ARG A 293 8.23 -13.89 -21.83
C ARG A 293 9.12 -12.70 -21.52
N GLN A 294 8.83 -11.52 -22.06
CA GLN A 294 9.58 -10.29 -21.75
C GLN A 294 9.42 -9.86 -20.29
N THR A 295 8.32 -10.24 -19.65
CA THR A 295 8.02 -9.92 -18.26
C THR A 295 8.29 -11.07 -17.28
N GLY A 296 8.85 -12.19 -17.78
CA GLY A 296 9.19 -13.35 -16.95
C GLY A 296 8.02 -14.31 -16.69
N ILE A 297 6.91 -14.16 -17.45
CA ILE A 297 5.78 -15.09 -17.41
C ILE A 297 6.04 -16.18 -18.46
N GLU A 298 6.13 -17.45 -18.00
CA GLU A 298 6.39 -18.58 -18.89
C GLU A 298 5.14 -18.95 -19.69
N ASP A 299 3.98 -18.98 -19.01
CA ASP A 299 2.69 -19.31 -19.65
C ASP A 299 1.53 -18.59 -18.95
N ALA A 300 0.41 -18.44 -19.67
CA ALA A 300 -0.81 -17.85 -19.12
C ALA A 300 -2.04 -18.59 -19.59
N GLN A 301 -2.98 -18.83 -18.67
CA GLN A 301 -4.24 -19.52 -18.92
C GLN A 301 -5.42 -18.60 -18.71
N ALA A 302 -6.27 -18.44 -19.75
CA ALA A 302 -7.52 -17.68 -19.65
C ALA A 302 -8.64 -18.58 -19.10
N LEU A 303 -9.38 -18.08 -18.12
CA LEU A 303 -10.60 -18.73 -17.63
C LEU A 303 -11.75 -18.57 -18.60
N PHE A 304 -11.83 -17.40 -19.25
CA PHE A 304 -12.87 -17.06 -20.21
C PHE A 304 -12.22 -16.80 -21.59
N GLU A 305 -12.40 -17.72 -22.53
CA GLU A 305 -11.86 -17.58 -23.86
C GLU A 305 -12.78 -16.70 -24.72
N GLY A 306 -12.21 -15.64 -25.31
CA GLY A 306 -12.91 -14.79 -26.29
C GLY A 306 -13.87 -13.75 -25.71
N GLU A 307 -14.03 -13.66 -24.40
CA GLU A 307 -14.80 -12.61 -23.75
C GLU A 307 -13.86 -11.54 -23.20
N VAL A 308 -14.08 -10.30 -23.61
CA VAL A 308 -13.50 -9.14 -22.92
C VAL A 308 -14.36 -8.91 -21.67
N LEU A 309 -13.80 -9.21 -20.51
CA LEU A 309 -14.50 -8.92 -19.25
C LEU A 309 -14.65 -7.40 -19.12
N ASP A 310 -15.89 -6.95 -18.89
CA ASP A 310 -16.14 -5.55 -18.57
C ASP A 310 -15.34 -5.18 -17.31
N PRO A 311 -14.44 -4.20 -17.38
CA PRO A 311 -13.66 -3.79 -16.20
C PRO A 311 -14.52 -3.28 -15.05
N GLU A 312 -15.75 -2.85 -15.34
CA GLU A 312 -16.76 -2.39 -14.37
C GLU A 312 -17.68 -3.53 -13.91
N ALA A 313 -17.68 -4.67 -14.61
CA ALA A 313 -18.40 -5.83 -14.11
C ALA A 313 -17.81 -6.21 -12.75
N GLN A 314 -18.67 -6.16 -11.74
CA GLN A 314 -18.32 -6.66 -10.39
C GLN A 314 -17.68 -8.03 -10.55
N LEU A 315 -16.58 -8.26 -9.79
CA LEU A 315 -15.90 -9.54 -9.68
C LEU A 315 -16.96 -10.67 -9.62
N VAL A 316 -17.20 -11.29 -10.76
CA VAL A 316 -18.03 -12.48 -10.81
C VAL A 316 -17.30 -13.51 -9.99
N ALA A 317 -17.93 -14.06 -8.97
CA ALA A 317 -17.36 -15.13 -8.18
C ALA A 317 -17.00 -16.28 -9.15
N VAL A 318 -15.70 -16.49 -9.36
CA VAL A 318 -15.21 -17.52 -10.26
C VAL A 318 -15.42 -18.86 -9.57
N ASP A 319 -16.16 -19.76 -10.19
CA ASP A 319 -16.31 -21.13 -9.67
C ASP A 319 -14.91 -21.80 -9.60
N PRO A 320 -14.47 -22.26 -8.43
CA PRO A 320 -13.20 -22.97 -8.27
C PRO A 320 -13.01 -24.13 -9.24
N GLN A 321 -14.09 -24.75 -9.72
CA GLN A 321 -14.03 -25.82 -10.70
C GLN A 321 -13.48 -25.35 -12.05
N TRP A 322 -13.76 -24.11 -12.45
CA TRP A 322 -13.21 -23.54 -13.69
C TRP A 322 -11.70 -23.32 -13.59
N ILE A 323 -11.24 -22.80 -12.44
CA ILE A 323 -9.81 -22.67 -12.17
C ILE A 323 -9.13 -24.04 -12.26
N THR A 324 -9.71 -25.03 -11.58
CA THR A 324 -9.19 -26.41 -11.59
C THR A 324 -9.15 -26.98 -13.01
N ALA A 325 -10.21 -26.82 -13.78
CA ALA A 325 -10.30 -27.35 -15.14
C ALA A 325 -9.23 -26.76 -16.06
N ARG A 326 -8.89 -25.48 -15.90
CA ARG A 326 -7.88 -24.77 -16.72
C ARG A 326 -6.46 -25.00 -16.23
N THR A 327 -6.23 -25.09 -14.93
CA THR A 327 -4.88 -25.24 -14.37
C THR A 327 -4.39 -26.68 -14.32
N LEU A 328 -5.28 -27.66 -14.17
CA LEU A 328 -4.90 -29.06 -14.09
C LEU A 328 -4.10 -29.59 -15.29
N PRO A 329 -4.45 -29.29 -16.55
CA PRO A 329 -3.65 -29.70 -17.70
C PRO A 329 -2.23 -29.14 -17.66
N VAL A 330 -2.11 -27.87 -17.28
CA VAL A 330 -0.82 -27.18 -17.16
C VAL A 330 0.01 -27.79 -16.03
N ALA A 331 -0.59 -27.93 -14.84
CA ALA A 331 0.10 -28.53 -13.69
C ALA A 331 0.67 -29.91 -14.03
N ARG A 332 -0.04 -30.73 -14.83
CA ARG A 332 0.43 -32.05 -15.27
C ARG A 332 1.65 -31.99 -16.19
N THR A 333 1.88 -30.89 -16.90
CA THR A 333 3.09 -30.74 -17.74
C THR A 333 4.33 -30.41 -16.91
N TRP A 334 4.14 -29.92 -15.68
CA TRP A 334 5.22 -29.55 -14.74
C TRP A 334 5.47 -30.62 -13.64
N CYS A 335 4.59 -31.62 -13.50
CA CYS A 335 4.79 -32.75 -12.59
C CYS A 335 5.60 -33.85 -13.32
N TRP A 336 6.83 -34.03 -12.93
CA TRP A 336 7.73 -35.09 -13.45
C TRP A 336 7.76 -36.29 -12.52
#